data_b1bb9fdd6ba0a878ed91bbc4d08b8892
#
_entry.id   b1bb9fdd6ba0a878ed91bbc4d08b8892
#
_cell.length_a   1.000
_cell.length_b   1.000
_cell.length_c   1.000
_cell.angle_alpha   90.00
_cell.angle_beta   90.00
_cell.angle_gamma   90.00
#
_symmetry.space_group_name_H-M   'P 1'
#
loop_
_entity.id
_entity.type
_entity.pdbx_description
1 polymer ?
#
loop_
_entity_poly.entity_id
_entity_poly.type
_entity_poly.pdbx_seq_one_letter_code
_entity_poly.pdbx_strand_id
1 'polypeptide(L)'
;MSNVIVVGGGAAGMMAAVFAARNGQNVQLLEKNEKLGKKLFITGKGRCNITNAADIEDLFTAVTSNPKFLYSGFYSFTNQQVIDFFEELGVKTKIERGERVFPVSDHSSDVIAAFSRELKSLGVAVSLHTEVRELLCEQDKVCGVLLTNGKKMKADAVIVATGGISYPSTGSTGDGYRFAKETGHRVTELLPSLVPMEVRQWYAKELQGLSLRNIEICITDGKKKLYEEFGEMLFTHYGVTGPVILSASSVVGKTLRKKELTLHIDLKPALSEEQLDKRILREFDANHNKQYKNSIDSLFPAKLKPVMIELSEIEPEKKVNEITKEERQRLVHLIKDFTMTLTGLRSYNEAIITKGGVSVKEIDPGTMESKKMKGLYFAGEVLDLDAVTGGYNLQIAWSTGYLAGI
;
A
#
# COMPACT_ATOMS: atom_id res chain seq x y z
N MET A 1 18.87 33.60 1.87
CA MET A 1 18.24 32.40 1.30
C MET A 1 19.09 31.20 1.70
N SER A 2 18.50 30.21 2.35
CA SER A 2 19.20 28.95 2.63
C SER A 2 19.21 28.06 1.37
N ASN A 3 20.31 27.30 1.22
CA ASN A 3 20.43 26.33 0.13
C ASN A 3 19.94 24.98 0.63
N VAL A 4 18.92 24.44 -0.03
CA VAL A 4 18.31 23.15 0.31
C VAL A 4 18.54 22.15 -0.81
N ILE A 5 19.04 20.98 -0.45
CA ILE A 5 19.12 19.84 -1.37
C ILE A 5 18.05 18.83 -0.99
N VAL A 6 17.19 18.47 -1.95
CA VAL A 6 16.22 17.37 -1.82
C VAL A 6 16.75 16.16 -2.56
N VAL A 7 16.88 15.03 -1.88
CA VAL A 7 17.38 13.77 -2.43
C VAL A 7 16.21 12.83 -2.69
N GLY A 8 15.90 12.61 -3.97
CA GLY A 8 14.80 11.77 -4.46
C GLY A 8 13.63 12.58 -5.02
N GLY A 9 13.37 12.41 -6.30
CA GLY A 9 12.29 13.06 -7.06
C GLY A 9 10.97 12.26 -7.06
N GLY A 10 10.66 11.57 -5.96
CA GLY A 10 9.39 10.91 -5.72
C GLY A 10 8.31 11.85 -5.17
N ALA A 11 7.18 11.28 -4.71
CA ALA A 11 6.05 12.05 -4.16
C ALA A 11 6.49 13.04 -3.07
N ALA A 12 7.08 12.53 -1.99
CA ALA A 12 7.51 13.37 -0.86
C ALA A 12 8.58 14.40 -1.25
N GLY A 13 9.54 14.01 -2.10
CA GLY A 13 10.61 14.92 -2.49
C GLY A 13 10.14 16.05 -3.40
N MET A 14 9.24 15.79 -4.35
CA MET A 14 8.65 16.85 -5.17
C MET A 14 7.82 17.82 -4.31
N MET A 15 7.05 17.31 -3.36
CA MET A 15 6.27 18.14 -2.43
C MET A 15 7.21 19.01 -1.58
N ALA A 16 8.23 18.42 -0.97
CA ALA A 16 9.21 19.14 -0.16
C ALA A 16 9.93 20.23 -0.97
N ALA A 17 10.32 19.93 -2.21
CA ALA A 17 10.99 20.91 -3.07
C ALA A 17 10.08 22.09 -3.46
N VAL A 18 8.79 21.84 -3.74
CA VAL A 18 7.81 22.89 -4.02
C VAL A 18 7.65 23.81 -2.82
N PHE A 19 7.42 23.24 -1.62
CA PHE A 19 7.17 24.08 -0.45
C PHE A 19 8.43 24.79 0.06
N ALA A 20 9.60 24.18 -0.02
CA ALA A 20 10.86 24.86 0.27
C ALA A 20 11.10 26.08 -0.66
N ALA A 21 10.79 25.93 -1.96
CA ALA A 21 10.91 27.04 -2.89
C ALA A 21 9.84 28.12 -2.68
N ARG A 22 8.58 27.75 -2.37
CA ARG A 22 7.51 28.69 -1.98
C ARG A 22 7.88 29.49 -0.73
N ASN A 23 8.67 28.90 0.20
CA ASN A 23 9.23 29.56 1.38
C ASN A 23 10.49 30.41 1.07
N GLY A 24 10.81 30.64 -0.19
CA GLY A 24 11.92 31.51 -0.59
C GLY A 24 13.30 30.89 -0.43
N GLN A 25 13.42 29.57 -0.33
CA GLN A 25 14.69 28.86 -0.28
C GLN A 25 15.24 28.58 -1.67
N ASN A 26 16.56 28.49 -1.80
CA ASN A 26 17.21 28.06 -3.05
C ASN A 26 17.27 26.52 -3.09
N VAL A 27 16.43 25.90 -3.91
CA VAL A 27 16.20 24.46 -3.89
C VAL A 27 16.84 23.75 -5.06
N GLN A 28 17.52 22.65 -4.77
CA GLN A 28 18.04 21.70 -5.75
C GLN A 28 17.48 20.32 -5.49
N LEU A 29 16.73 19.78 -6.45
CA LEU A 29 16.14 18.44 -6.41
C LEU A 29 17.02 17.47 -7.21
N LEU A 30 17.57 16.46 -6.54
CA LEU A 30 18.43 15.44 -7.12
C LEU A 30 17.67 14.14 -7.29
N GLU A 31 17.60 13.64 -8.52
CA GLU A 31 16.96 12.35 -8.85
C GLU A 31 17.95 11.47 -9.64
N LYS A 32 18.15 10.25 -9.19
CA LYS A 32 19.08 9.31 -9.83
C LYS A 32 18.56 8.73 -11.15
N ASN A 33 17.23 8.69 -11.31
CA ASN A 33 16.59 8.19 -12.53
C ASN A 33 16.55 9.26 -13.65
N GLU A 34 16.12 8.82 -14.83
CA GLU A 34 15.92 9.65 -16.03
C GLU A 34 14.69 10.56 -15.97
N LYS A 35 13.81 10.38 -14.96
CA LYS A 35 12.57 11.17 -14.80
C LYS A 35 12.11 11.20 -13.36
N LEU A 36 11.36 12.25 -13.02
CA LEU A 36 10.68 12.37 -11.72
C LEU A 36 9.51 11.39 -11.61
N GLY A 37 9.14 11.03 -10.39
CA GLY A 37 7.90 10.34 -10.07
C GLY A 37 7.76 8.90 -10.58
N LYS A 38 8.85 8.17 -10.86
CA LYS A 38 8.78 6.80 -11.42
C LYS A 38 7.86 5.88 -10.63
N LYS A 39 7.95 5.89 -9.29
CA LYS A 39 7.05 5.08 -8.45
C LYS A 39 5.63 5.66 -8.45
N LEU A 40 5.48 6.98 -8.40
CA LEU A 40 4.18 7.64 -8.48
C LEU A 40 3.44 7.29 -9.78
N PHE A 41 4.17 7.17 -10.90
CA PHE A 41 3.62 6.82 -12.21
C PHE A 41 2.87 5.48 -12.21
N ILE A 42 3.33 4.48 -11.45
CA ILE A 42 2.72 3.14 -11.40
C ILE A 42 1.65 2.99 -10.31
N THR A 43 1.51 3.99 -9.42
CA THR A 43 0.50 3.92 -8.34
C THR A 43 -0.92 3.90 -8.87
N GLY A 44 -1.83 3.24 -8.14
CA GLY A 44 -3.23 3.13 -8.55
C GLY A 44 -3.42 2.48 -9.94
N LYS A 45 -2.52 1.58 -10.36
CA LYS A 45 -2.50 0.98 -11.71
C LYS A 45 -2.33 2.03 -12.81
N GLY A 46 -1.47 3.03 -12.59
CA GLY A 46 -1.20 4.11 -13.53
C GLY A 46 -2.18 5.30 -13.43
N ARG A 47 -3.14 5.26 -12.50
CA ARG A 47 -4.13 6.31 -12.30
C ARG A 47 -3.74 7.34 -11.23
N CYS A 48 -2.84 7.00 -10.32
CA CYS A 48 -2.47 7.74 -9.11
C CYS A 48 -3.67 7.96 -8.15
N ASN A 49 -3.81 7.11 -7.14
CA ASN A 49 -4.72 7.38 -6.02
C ASN A 49 -4.10 8.45 -5.11
N ILE A 50 -4.41 9.73 -5.40
CA ILE A 50 -3.73 10.91 -4.84
C ILE A 50 -3.82 10.93 -3.31
N THR A 51 -5.01 10.73 -2.77
CA THR A 51 -5.30 10.72 -1.33
C THR A 51 -6.63 10.00 -1.08
N ASN A 52 -7.14 10.12 0.14
CA ASN A 52 -8.46 9.66 0.53
C ASN A 52 -9.26 10.85 1.09
N ALA A 53 -10.52 11.01 0.67
CA ALA A 53 -11.40 12.11 1.08
C ALA A 53 -12.18 11.82 2.38
N ALA A 54 -11.88 10.70 3.06
CA ALA A 54 -12.47 10.38 4.35
C ALA A 54 -12.10 11.42 5.43
N ASP A 55 -12.82 11.37 6.54
CA ASP A 55 -12.52 12.21 7.70
C ASP A 55 -11.11 11.95 8.24
N ILE A 56 -10.54 12.95 8.89
CA ILE A 56 -9.13 12.89 9.33
C ILE A 56 -8.87 11.75 10.33
N GLU A 57 -9.85 11.40 11.14
CA GLU A 57 -9.79 10.29 12.09
C GLU A 57 -9.65 8.94 11.37
N ASP A 58 -10.30 8.78 10.23
CA ASP A 58 -10.20 7.59 9.40
C ASP A 58 -8.82 7.48 8.74
N LEU A 59 -8.20 8.63 8.41
CA LEU A 59 -6.81 8.64 7.93
C LEU A 59 -5.86 8.07 8.99
N PHE A 60 -6.03 8.46 10.26
CA PHE A 60 -5.21 7.92 11.36
C PHE A 60 -5.46 6.43 11.58
N THR A 61 -6.71 5.98 11.47
CA THR A 61 -7.09 4.58 11.61
C THR A 61 -6.47 3.70 10.51
N ALA A 62 -6.29 4.26 9.32
CA ALA A 62 -5.67 3.58 8.19
C ALA A 62 -4.15 3.41 8.32
N VAL A 63 -3.48 4.19 9.20
CA VAL A 63 -2.04 4.11 9.43
C VAL A 63 -1.72 2.94 10.36
N THR A 64 -0.92 1.98 9.89
CA THR A 64 -0.60 0.75 10.61
C THR A 64 0.66 0.86 11.48
N SER A 65 1.53 1.83 11.21
CA SER A 65 2.75 2.08 12.00
C SER A 65 2.85 3.54 12.45
N ASN A 66 3.04 3.73 13.74
CA ASN A 66 3.29 5.04 14.37
C ASN A 66 2.27 6.16 14.03
N PRO A 67 0.93 5.93 14.04
CA PRO A 67 -0.05 6.93 13.61
C PRO A 67 0.07 8.26 14.39
N LYS A 68 0.42 8.22 15.67
CA LYS A 68 0.57 9.44 16.51
C LYS A 68 1.64 10.40 16.00
N PHE A 69 2.65 9.91 15.30
CA PHE A 69 3.69 10.76 14.71
C PHE A 69 3.14 11.70 13.65
N LEU A 70 2.08 11.29 12.97
CA LEU A 70 1.48 12.03 11.86
C LEU A 70 0.50 13.14 12.28
N TYR A 71 0.25 13.35 13.58
CA TYR A 71 -0.67 14.43 14.02
C TYR A 71 -0.30 15.77 13.40
N SER A 72 0.95 16.22 13.59
CA SER A 72 1.39 17.50 12.99
C SER A 72 1.24 17.49 11.47
N GLY A 73 1.66 16.41 10.80
CA GLY A 73 1.60 16.32 9.34
C GLY A 73 0.18 16.39 8.78
N PHE A 74 -0.73 15.59 9.30
CA PHE A 74 -2.10 15.51 8.77
C PHE A 74 -2.94 16.75 9.09
N TYR A 75 -2.67 17.45 10.24
CA TYR A 75 -3.35 18.71 10.54
C TYR A 75 -2.71 19.92 9.88
N SER A 76 -1.40 19.90 9.57
CA SER A 76 -0.74 21.00 8.85
C SER A 76 -0.97 20.95 7.34
N PHE A 77 -1.15 19.73 6.76
CA PHE A 77 -1.44 19.53 5.34
C PHE A 77 -2.42 18.37 5.19
N THR A 78 -3.71 18.71 5.32
CA THR A 78 -4.83 17.77 5.32
C THR A 78 -5.04 17.13 3.94
N ASN A 79 -5.85 16.07 3.88
CA ASN A 79 -6.28 15.46 2.62
C ASN A 79 -7.07 16.45 1.73
N GLN A 80 -7.90 17.33 2.31
CA GLN A 80 -8.57 18.37 1.54
C GLN A 80 -7.55 19.36 0.95
N GLN A 81 -6.57 19.80 1.73
CA GLN A 81 -5.52 20.69 1.23
C GLN A 81 -4.66 20.02 0.13
N VAL A 82 -4.48 18.70 0.19
CA VAL A 82 -3.85 17.95 -0.92
C VAL A 82 -4.71 18.00 -2.19
N ILE A 83 -6.03 17.83 -2.07
CA ILE A 83 -6.96 17.96 -3.21
C ILE A 83 -6.86 19.36 -3.79
N ASP A 84 -7.00 20.38 -2.96
CA ASP A 84 -6.96 21.79 -3.36
C ASP A 84 -5.64 22.14 -4.04
N PHE A 85 -4.50 21.68 -3.49
CA PHE A 85 -3.17 21.86 -4.08
C PHE A 85 -3.07 21.31 -5.51
N PHE A 86 -3.56 20.09 -5.75
CA PHE A 86 -3.52 19.51 -7.09
C PHE A 86 -4.48 20.22 -8.05
N GLU A 87 -5.66 20.65 -7.57
CA GLU A 87 -6.61 21.41 -8.38
C GLU A 87 -6.08 22.81 -8.75
N GLU A 88 -5.38 23.48 -7.83
CA GLU A 88 -4.65 24.73 -8.11
C GLU A 88 -3.58 24.53 -9.20
N LEU A 89 -2.90 23.39 -9.23
CA LEU A 89 -1.93 23.04 -10.27
C LEU A 89 -2.59 22.56 -11.57
N GLY A 90 -3.93 22.60 -11.67
CA GLY A 90 -4.70 22.25 -12.87
C GLY A 90 -5.00 20.76 -13.02
N VAL A 91 -4.82 19.95 -11.97
CA VAL A 91 -5.22 18.54 -11.96
C VAL A 91 -6.60 18.42 -11.33
N LYS A 92 -7.64 18.36 -12.15
CA LYS A 92 -9.01 18.11 -11.67
C LYS A 92 -9.12 16.75 -11.02
N THR A 93 -9.79 16.65 -9.88
CA THR A 93 -9.93 15.43 -9.10
C THR A 93 -11.35 14.88 -9.13
N LYS A 94 -11.50 13.59 -8.80
CA LYS A 94 -12.77 12.90 -8.58
C LYS A 94 -12.63 11.94 -7.40
N ILE A 95 -13.74 11.77 -6.67
CA ILE A 95 -13.85 10.81 -5.57
C ILE A 95 -14.55 9.55 -6.09
N GLU A 96 -13.98 8.39 -5.81
CA GLU A 96 -14.53 7.08 -6.15
C GLU A 96 -14.88 6.29 -4.88
N ARG A 97 -15.51 5.12 -5.04
CA ARG A 97 -15.89 4.23 -3.93
C ARG A 97 -14.75 4.08 -2.91
N GLY A 98 -15.06 4.20 -1.62
CA GLY A 98 -14.10 4.15 -0.52
C GLY A 98 -13.30 5.44 -0.38
N GLU A 99 -13.91 6.57 -0.74
CA GLU A 99 -13.38 7.95 -0.62
C GLU A 99 -12.02 8.13 -1.31
N ARG A 100 -11.69 7.29 -2.29
CA ARG A 100 -10.41 7.35 -3.01
C ARG A 100 -10.42 8.50 -4.03
N VAL A 101 -9.39 9.33 -3.96
CA VAL A 101 -9.25 10.50 -4.83
C VAL A 101 -8.32 10.19 -6.01
N PHE A 102 -8.82 10.38 -7.22
CA PHE A 102 -8.07 10.19 -8.47
C PHE A 102 -8.12 11.45 -9.33
N PRO A 103 -7.15 11.67 -10.22
CA PRO A 103 -7.31 12.66 -11.29
C PRO A 103 -8.46 12.23 -12.21
N VAL A 104 -9.26 13.21 -12.67
CA VAL A 104 -10.37 12.95 -13.62
C VAL A 104 -9.89 12.28 -14.90
N SER A 105 -8.67 12.58 -15.33
CA SER A 105 -8.03 11.96 -16.50
C SER A 105 -7.70 10.48 -16.35
N ASP A 106 -7.68 9.95 -15.11
CA ASP A 106 -7.17 8.61 -14.79
C ASP A 106 -5.69 8.37 -15.19
N HIS A 107 -4.89 9.45 -15.28
CA HIS A 107 -3.47 9.38 -15.64
C HIS A 107 -2.56 9.97 -14.57
N SER A 108 -1.70 9.14 -13.99
CA SER A 108 -0.67 9.56 -13.04
C SER A 108 0.35 10.54 -13.65
N SER A 109 0.52 10.51 -14.98
CA SER A 109 1.38 11.44 -15.72
C SER A 109 0.98 12.89 -15.52
N ASP A 110 -0.32 13.18 -15.35
CA ASP A 110 -0.82 14.55 -15.20
C ASP A 110 -0.42 15.13 -13.84
N VAL A 111 -0.45 14.29 -12.79
CA VAL A 111 0.04 14.64 -11.45
C VAL A 111 1.54 14.97 -11.51
N ILE A 112 2.34 14.13 -12.18
CA ILE A 112 3.79 14.34 -12.32
C ILE A 112 4.09 15.58 -13.17
N ALA A 113 3.33 15.79 -14.25
CA ALA A 113 3.48 16.97 -15.12
C ALA A 113 3.13 18.26 -14.36
N ALA A 114 2.12 18.24 -13.49
CA ALA A 114 1.77 19.37 -12.65
C ALA A 114 2.93 19.75 -11.71
N PHE A 115 3.53 18.79 -11.01
CA PHE A 115 4.73 19.02 -10.22
C PHE A 115 5.89 19.57 -11.06
N SER A 116 6.13 19.01 -12.23
CA SER A 116 7.24 19.45 -13.10
C SER A 116 7.07 20.90 -13.55
N ARG A 117 5.84 21.33 -13.85
CA ARG A 117 5.53 22.74 -14.18
C ARG A 117 5.75 23.65 -12.97
N GLU A 118 5.25 23.24 -11.79
CA GLU A 118 5.38 24.04 -10.57
C GLU A 118 6.83 24.18 -10.13
N LEU A 119 7.61 23.10 -10.10
CA LEU A 119 9.04 23.14 -9.79
C LEU A 119 9.80 24.12 -10.73
N LYS A 120 9.47 24.07 -12.02
CA LYS A 120 10.06 24.98 -13.01
C LYS A 120 9.65 26.43 -12.76
N SER A 121 8.38 26.71 -12.47
CA SER A 121 7.86 28.07 -12.21
C SER A 121 8.52 28.71 -10.98
N LEU A 122 8.80 27.90 -9.96
CA LEU A 122 9.46 28.30 -8.73
C LEU A 122 11.00 28.39 -8.84
N GLY A 123 11.57 28.06 -9.99
CA GLY A 123 13.02 28.12 -10.22
C GLY A 123 13.80 27.00 -9.51
N VAL A 124 13.15 25.89 -9.13
CA VAL A 124 13.84 24.75 -8.55
C VAL A 124 14.78 24.10 -9.57
N ALA A 125 16.04 23.92 -9.19
CA ALA A 125 17.04 23.25 -10.04
C ALA A 125 16.86 21.73 -9.95
N VAL A 126 16.22 21.11 -10.95
CA VAL A 126 16.05 19.66 -11.04
C VAL A 126 17.22 19.03 -11.78
N SER A 127 17.92 18.08 -11.11
CA SER A 127 19.04 17.33 -11.68
C SER A 127 18.68 15.85 -11.76
N LEU A 128 18.37 15.37 -12.97
CA LEU A 128 18.14 13.95 -13.27
C LEU A 128 19.49 13.22 -13.44
N HIS A 129 19.48 11.88 -13.45
CA HIS A 129 20.67 11.05 -13.51
C HIS A 129 21.74 11.45 -12.48
N THR A 130 21.29 11.96 -11.32
CA THR A 130 22.15 12.50 -10.28
C THR A 130 21.97 11.73 -8.99
N GLU A 131 22.90 10.82 -8.75
CA GLU A 131 22.87 9.91 -7.59
C GLU A 131 23.76 10.45 -6.47
N VAL A 132 23.19 10.53 -5.27
CA VAL A 132 23.91 10.87 -4.05
C VAL A 132 24.57 9.64 -3.47
N ARG A 133 25.90 9.71 -3.27
CA ARG A 133 26.71 8.66 -2.65
C ARG A 133 26.70 8.75 -1.13
N GLU A 134 26.88 9.95 -0.58
CA GLU A 134 27.04 10.19 0.87
C GLU A 134 26.47 11.54 1.26
N LEU A 135 26.03 11.67 2.52
CA LEU A 135 25.78 12.97 3.15
C LEU A 135 27.10 13.53 3.68
N LEU A 136 27.36 14.80 3.44
CA LEU A 136 28.49 15.50 4.02
C LEU A 136 28.06 16.12 5.35
N CYS A 137 28.73 15.73 6.43
CA CYS A 137 28.40 16.18 7.78
C CYS A 137 29.64 16.73 8.46
N GLU A 138 29.45 17.79 9.24
CA GLU A 138 30.45 18.37 10.14
C GLU A 138 29.90 18.36 11.55
N GLN A 139 30.51 17.58 12.44
CA GLN A 139 29.98 17.33 13.79
C GLN A 139 28.54 16.80 13.76
N ASP A 140 27.58 17.54 14.29
CA ASP A 140 26.16 17.23 14.39
C ASP A 140 25.28 17.95 13.34
N LYS A 141 25.90 18.46 12.26
CA LYS A 141 25.22 19.23 11.23
C LYS A 141 25.52 18.68 9.83
N VAL A 142 24.46 18.52 8.99
CA VAL A 142 24.65 18.27 7.57
C VAL A 142 25.15 19.54 6.89
N CYS A 143 26.11 19.40 5.96
CA CYS A 143 26.68 20.52 5.19
C CYS A 143 26.60 20.33 3.67
N GLY A 144 25.97 19.26 3.21
CA GLY A 144 25.77 18.98 1.80
C GLY A 144 25.75 17.51 1.44
N VAL A 145 26.02 17.20 0.19
CA VAL A 145 26.05 15.83 -0.36
C VAL A 145 27.27 15.60 -1.23
N LEU A 146 27.72 14.35 -1.32
CA LEU A 146 28.71 13.86 -2.27
C LEU A 146 27.99 13.01 -3.32
N LEU A 147 28.14 13.36 -4.58
CA LEU A 147 27.59 12.60 -5.70
C LEU A 147 28.47 11.39 -6.06
N THR A 148 27.93 10.40 -6.74
CA THR A 148 28.65 9.22 -7.24
C THR A 148 29.79 9.58 -8.21
N ASN A 149 29.65 10.71 -8.95
CA ASN A 149 30.70 11.24 -9.84
C ASN A 149 31.83 12.01 -9.12
N GLY A 150 31.82 12.04 -7.77
CA GLY A 150 32.82 12.73 -6.95
C GLY A 150 32.56 14.23 -6.71
N LYS A 151 31.53 14.83 -7.32
CA LYS A 151 31.18 16.23 -7.08
C LYS A 151 30.60 16.41 -5.69
N LYS A 152 31.15 17.38 -4.94
CA LYS A 152 30.58 17.82 -3.66
C LYS A 152 29.63 18.99 -3.90
N MET A 153 28.47 18.97 -3.26
CA MET A 153 27.47 20.01 -3.30
C MET A 153 27.17 20.48 -1.89
N LYS A 154 27.40 21.74 -1.58
CA LYS A 154 27.14 22.33 -0.25
C LYS A 154 25.66 22.68 -0.12
N ALA A 155 25.13 22.51 1.07
CA ALA A 155 23.77 22.91 1.44
C ALA A 155 23.68 23.24 2.93
N ASP A 156 22.73 24.10 3.29
CA ASP A 156 22.38 24.41 4.66
C ASP A 156 21.46 23.36 5.26
N ALA A 157 20.66 22.71 4.39
CA ALA A 157 19.76 21.62 4.74
C ALA A 157 19.69 20.54 3.63
N VAL A 158 19.47 19.30 4.04
CA VAL A 158 19.26 18.16 3.14
C VAL A 158 18.00 17.41 3.54
N ILE A 159 17.08 17.24 2.59
CA ILE A 159 15.83 16.48 2.77
C ILE A 159 15.99 15.12 2.06
N VAL A 160 15.98 14.04 2.82
CA VAL A 160 16.04 12.66 2.30
C VAL A 160 14.63 12.15 2.05
N ALA A 161 14.24 12.03 0.79
CA ALA A 161 12.93 11.59 0.32
C ALA A 161 13.03 10.44 -0.70
N THR A 162 13.95 9.50 -0.43
CA THR A 162 14.38 8.44 -1.37
C THR A 162 13.42 7.25 -1.45
N GLY A 163 12.33 7.26 -0.66
CA GLY A 163 11.41 6.11 -0.56
C GLY A 163 12.01 4.93 0.19
N GLY A 164 11.38 3.76 0.04
CA GLY A 164 11.79 2.50 0.67
C GLY A 164 12.63 1.61 -0.25
N ILE A 165 12.31 0.29 -0.25
CA ILE A 165 12.94 -0.73 -1.10
C ILE A 165 11.93 -1.54 -1.93
N SER A 166 10.65 -1.15 -1.92
CA SER A 166 9.62 -1.75 -2.75
C SER A 166 9.66 -1.17 -4.16
N TYR A 167 9.40 -2.02 -5.17
CA TYR A 167 9.59 -1.71 -6.58
C TYR A 167 10.99 -1.12 -6.87
N PRO A 168 12.09 -1.87 -6.65
CA PRO A 168 13.45 -1.35 -6.78
C PRO A 168 13.76 -0.77 -8.18
N SER A 169 13.10 -1.27 -9.22
CA SER A 169 13.18 -0.75 -10.59
C SER A 169 12.74 0.70 -10.75
N THR A 170 12.02 1.25 -9.77
CA THR A 170 11.63 2.68 -9.74
C THR A 170 12.66 3.58 -9.07
N GLY A 171 13.77 3.03 -8.59
CA GLY A 171 14.83 3.76 -7.89
C GLY A 171 14.75 3.66 -6.36
N SER A 172 13.76 2.98 -5.80
CA SER A 172 13.64 2.72 -4.36
C SER A 172 14.59 1.58 -3.94
N THR A 173 15.87 1.89 -3.75
CA THR A 173 16.94 0.92 -3.48
C THR A 173 17.48 0.96 -2.06
N GLY A 174 16.89 1.79 -1.18
CA GLY A 174 17.24 1.86 0.23
C GLY A 174 18.38 2.84 0.55
N ASP A 175 18.72 3.75 -0.36
CA ASP A 175 19.79 4.75 -0.13
C ASP A 175 19.53 5.57 1.13
N GLY A 176 18.29 5.99 1.37
CA GLY A 176 17.92 6.75 2.57
C GLY A 176 18.15 5.99 3.87
N TYR A 177 18.00 4.67 3.86
CA TYR A 177 18.30 3.84 5.03
C TYR A 177 19.82 3.77 5.29
N ARG A 178 20.62 3.79 4.24
CA ARG A 178 22.07 3.86 4.35
C ARG A 178 22.47 5.22 4.94
N PHE A 179 22.00 6.31 4.37
CA PHE A 179 22.25 7.67 4.88
C PHE A 179 21.85 7.82 6.36
N ALA A 180 20.66 7.29 6.72
CA ALA A 180 20.19 7.32 8.10
C ALA A 180 21.15 6.57 9.06
N LYS A 181 21.62 5.38 8.67
CA LYS A 181 22.57 4.61 9.49
C LYS A 181 23.92 5.32 9.61
N GLU A 182 24.44 5.89 8.52
CA GLU A 182 25.70 6.65 8.49
C GLU A 182 25.64 7.90 9.40
N THR A 183 24.45 8.49 9.55
CA THR A 183 24.20 9.63 10.46
C THR A 183 23.69 9.21 11.86
N GLY A 184 23.83 7.93 12.20
CA GLY A 184 23.56 7.41 13.55
C GLY A 184 22.09 7.14 13.85
N HIS A 185 21.20 7.18 12.86
CA HIS A 185 19.77 6.88 13.04
C HIS A 185 19.52 5.37 13.04
N ARG A 186 18.54 4.96 13.83
CA ARG A 186 18.03 3.60 13.82
C ARG A 186 17.08 3.40 12.64
N VAL A 187 17.32 2.36 11.86
CA VAL A 187 16.38 1.84 10.87
C VAL A 187 15.73 0.59 11.45
N THR A 188 14.39 0.58 11.51
CA THR A 188 13.61 -0.56 11.99
C THR A 188 13.63 -1.72 10.98
N GLU A 189 13.12 -2.87 11.37
CA GLU A 189 13.05 -4.04 10.47
C GLU A 189 12.20 -3.72 9.25
N LEU A 190 12.77 -3.95 8.06
CA LEU A 190 12.08 -3.73 6.79
C LEU A 190 11.32 -4.99 6.38
N LEU A 191 10.06 -4.82 5.98
CA LEU A 191 9.19 -5.88 5.48
C LEU A 191 8.46 -5.42 4.21
N PRO A 192 8.21 -6.32 3.24
CA PRO A 192 7.30 -6.01 2.15
C PRO A 192 5.88 -5.83 2.71
N SER A 193 5.18 -4.79 2.27
CA SER A 193 3.83 -4.48 2.74
C SER A 193 2.94 -4.07 1.57
N LEU A 194 1.63 -4.22 1.74
CA LEU A 194 0.65 -4.17 0.65
C LEU A 194 1.09 -5.10 -0.48
N VAL A 195 1.29 -6.35 -0.14
CA VAL A 195 1.93 -7.37 -0.97
C VAL A 195 1.06 -8.62 -1.02
N PRO A 196 1.00 -9.35 -2.16
CA PRO A 196 0.33 -10.63 -2.23
C PRO A 196 0.88 -11.65 -1.23
N MET A 197 0.05 -12.62 -0.87
CA MET A 197 0.42 -13.70 0.06
C MET A 197 0.39 -15.06 -0.66
N GLU A 198 1.35 -15.92 -0.30
CA GLU A 198 1.44 -17.28 -0.78
C GLU A 198 0.53 -18.20 0.04
N VAL A 199 -0.05 -19.20 -0.61
CA VAL A 199 -0.88 -20.21 0.05
C VAL A 199 -0.41 -21.63 -0.28
N ARG A 200 -0.70 -22.56 0.64
CA ARG A 200 -0.30 -23.98 0.50
C ARG A 200 -1.20 -24.74 -0.46
N GLN A 201 -2.48 -24.40 -0.53
CA GLN A 201 -3.50 -25.18 -1.20
C GLN A 201 -3.34 -25.16 -2.72
N TRP A 202 -3.37 -26.33 -3.32
CA TRP A 202 -3.20 -26.55 -4.76
C TRP A 202 -4.23 -25.81 -5.62
N TYR A 203 -5.44 -25.68 -5.13
CA TYR A 203 -6.54 -25.06 -5.87
C TYR A 203 -6.39 -23.55 -6.08
N ALA A 204 -5.48 -22.88 -5.35
CA ALA A 204 -5.20 -21.47 -5.62
C ALA A 204 -4.70 -21.26 -7.06
N LYS A 205 -3.87 -22.18 -7.57
CA LYS A 205 -3.37 -22.18 -8.96
C LYS A 205 -4.50 -22.41 -9.96
N GLU A 206 -5.41 -23.34 -9.68
CA GLU A 206 -6.59 -23.59 -10.52
C GLU A 206 -7.52 -22.39 -10.57
N LEU A 207 -7.62 -21.64 -9.48
CA LEU A 207 -8.43 -20.44 -9.37
C LEU A 207 -7.74 -19.17 -9.89
N GLN A 208 -6.51 -19.24 -10.39
CA GLN A 208 -5.76 -18.07 -10.89
C GLN A 208 -6.64 -17.19 -11.80
N GLY A 209 -6.67 -15.87 -11.50
CA GLY A 209 -7.46 -14.88 -12.24
C GLY A 209 -8.91 -14.76 -11.78
N LEU A 210 -9.40 -15.62 -10.89
CA LEU A 210 -10.72 -15.47 -10.29
C LEU A 210 -10.71 -14.36 -9.25
N SER A 211 -11.55 -13.34 -9.43
CA SER A 211 -11.85 -12.33 -8.42
C SER A 211 -13.09 -12.72 -7.65
N LEU A 212 -12.98 -12.73 -6.32
CA LEU A 212 -14.13 -12.83 -5.42
C LEU A 212 -14.49 -11.43 -4.95
N ARG A 213 -15.78 -11.09 -5.06
CA ARG A 213 -16.33 -9.79 -4.67
C ARG A 213 -17.36 -9.97 -3.58
N ASN A 214 -17.50 -8.94 -2.71
CA ASN A 214 -18.46 -8.96 -1.61
C ASN A 214 -18.27 -10.20 -0.72
N ILE A 215 -17.04 -10.52 -0.41
CA ILE A 215 -16.64 -11.55 0.54
C ILE A 215 -16.17 -10.90 1.84
N GLU A 216 -16.15 -11.66 2.89
CA GLU A 216 -15.47 -11.30 4.14
C GLU A 216 -14.29 -12.23 4.35
N ILE A 217 -13.14 -11.66 4.72
CA ILE A 217 -11.97 -12.46 5.09
C ILE A 217 -11.66 -12.28 6.56
N CYS A 218 -11.20 -13.37 7.20
CA CYS A 218 -10.64 -13.34 8.53
C CYS A 218 -9.30 -14.08 8.52
N ILE A 219 -8.24 -13.48 9.09
CA ILE A 219 -6.93 -14.14 9.23
C ILE A 219 -6.70 -14.44 10.70
N THR A 220 -6.39 -15.70 11.01
CA THR A 220 -6.21 -16.16 12.38
C THR A 220 -4.85 -16.81 12.62
N ASP A 221 -4.42 -16.74 13.89
CA ASP A 221 -3.32 -17.49 14.47
C ASP A 221 -3.91 -18.47 15.51
N GLY A 222 -4.23 -19.66 15.09
CA GLY A 222 -5.05 -20.59 15.86
C GLY A 222 -6.41 -19.95 16.16
N LYS A 223 -6.74 -19.74 17.45
CA LYS A 223 -8.00 -19.11 17.86
C LYS A 223 -7.97 -17.58 17.86
N LYS A 224 -6.80 -16.96 17.67
CA LYS A 224 -6.66 -15.52 17.75
C LYS A 224 -6.92 -14.88 16.40
N LYS A 225 -7.96 -14.04 16.31
CA LYS A 225 -8.21 -13.19 15.15
C LYS A 225 -7.15 -12.09 15.09
N LEU A 226 -6.49 -11.95 13.93
CA LEU A 226 -5.46 -10.95 13.66
C LEU A 226 -5.97 -9.85 12.72
N TYR A 227 -6.85 -10.21 11.79
CA TYR A 227 -7.37 -9.28 10.79
C TYR A 227 -8.73 -9.75 10.28
N GLU A 228 -9.61 -8.82 9.94
CA GLU A 228 -10.91 -9.07 9.31
C GLU A 228 -11.29 -7.89 8.44
N GLU A 229 -11.76 -8.15 7.23
CA GLU A 229 -12.21 -7.10 6.31
C GLU A 229 -13.20 -7.65 5.28
N PHE A 230 -14.22 -6.85 4.97
CA PHE A 230 -15.16 -7.08 3.86
C PHE A 230 -14.66 -6.42 2.58
N GLY A 231 -14.64 -7.14 1.45
CA GLY A 231 -14.22 -6.54 0.18
C GLY A 231 -14.00 -7.52 -0.95
N GLU A 232 -12.90 -7.32 -1.66
CA GLU A 232 -12.56 -8.08 -2.86
C GLU A 232 -11.16 -8.70 -2.75
N MET A 233 -11.02 -9.94 -3.22
CA MET A 233 -9.73 -10.61 -3.39
C MET A 233 -9.59 -11.23 -4.78
N LEU A 234 -8.38 -11.57 -5.14
CA LEU A 234 -8.02 -12.19 -6.43
C LEU A 234 -7.08 -13.38 -6.19
N PHE A 235 -7.34 -14.49 -6.85
CA PHE A 235 -6.43 -15.63 -6.89
C PHE A 235 -5.31 -15.43 -7.91
N THR A 236 -4.11 -15.84 -7.54
CA THR A 236 -2.93 -15.89 -8.41
C THR A 236 -2.41 -17.33 -8.48
N HIS A 237 -1.43 -17.59 -9.34
CA HIS A 237 -0.82 -18.93 -9.46
C HIS A 237 -0.05 -19.39 -8.22
N TYR A 238 0.27 -18.47 -7.29
CA TYR A 238 1.00 -18.75 -6.05
C TYR A 238 0.17 -18.53 -4.79
N GLY A 239 -1.02 -17.95 -4.91
CA GLY A 239 -1.82 -17.65 -3.73
C GLY A 239 -2.87 -16.58 -3.97
N VAL A 240 -2.90 -15.56 -3.12
CA VAL A 240 -3.97 -14.56 -3.07
C VAL A 240 -3.44 -13.14 -3.05
N THR A 241 -4.23 -12.23 -3.63
CA THR A 241 -4.01 -10.78 -3.68
C THR A 241 -5.34 -10.03 -3.69
N GLY A 242 -5.33 -8.76 -4.02
CA GLY A 242 -6.52 -7.90 -4.04
C GLY A 242 -6.61 -7.00 -2.81
N PRO A 243 -7.53 -6.03 -2.80
CA PRO A 243 -7.53 -4.97 -1.80
C PRO A 243 -7.46 -5.47 -0.36
N VAL A 244 -8.35 -6.38 0.04
CA VAL A 244 -8.39 -6.89 1.43
C VAL A 244 -7.15 -7.70 1.81
N ILE A 245 -6.57 -8.46 0.87
CA ILE A 245 -5.35 -9.23 1.08
C ILE A 245 -4.12 -8.32 1.20
N LEU A 246 -4.03 -7.30 0.36
CA LEU A 246 -2.95 -6.32 0.42
C LEU A 246 -2.98 -5.56 1.75
N SER A 247 -4.14 -5.08 2.18
CA SER A 247 -4.31 -4.43 3.48
C SER A 247 -3.96 -5.38 4.63
N ALA A 248 -4.44 -6.63 4.58
CA ALA A 248 -4.12 -7.65 5.57
C ALA A 248 -2.60 -7.87 5.71
N SER A 249 -1.86 -7.87 4.60
CA SER A 249 -0.40 -8.11 4.62
C SER A 249 0.36 -7.08 5.46
N SER A 250 -0.12 -5.83 5.52
CA SER A 250 0.49 -4.78 6.35
C SER A 250 0.31 -5.04 7.85
N VAL A 251 -0.77 -5.74 8.22
CA VAL A 251 -1.08 -6.06 9.63
C VAL A 251 -0.45 -7.38 10.05
N VAL A 252 -0.63 -8.44 9.25
CA VAL A 252 -0.21 -9.80 9.62
C VAL A 252 1.21 -10.15 9.19
N GLY A 253 1.87 -9.36 8.34
CA GLY A 253 3.13 -9.71 7.69
C GLY A 253 4.25 -10.07 8.65
N LYS A 254 4.37 -9.35 9.78
CA LYS A 254 5.38 -9.64 10.82
C LYS A 254 5.14 -11.00 11.48
N THR A 255 3.88 -11.40 11.68
CA THR A 255 3.52 -12.70 12.25
C THR A 255 3.70 -13.80 11.21
N LEU A 256 3.23 -13.57 9.98
CA LEU A 256 3.33 -14.53 8.87
C LEU A 256 4.79 -14.88 8.52
N ARG A 257 5.73 -13.96 8.71
CA ARG A 257 7.16 -14.25 8.54
C ARG A 257 7.71 -15.28 9.53
N LYS A 258 7.05 -15.43 10.69
CA LYS A 258 7.51 -16.33 11.76
C LYS A 258 6.79 -17.67 11.76
N LYS A 259 5.57 -17.72 11.29
CA LYS A 259 4.69 -18.88 11.29
C LYS A 259 3.56 -18.73 10.29
N GLU A 260 3.01 -19.83 9.86
CA GLU A 260 1.86 -19.89 8.99
C GLU A 260 0.60 -19.38 9.70
N LEU A 261 -0.33 -18.84 8.93
CA LEU A 261 -1.61 -18.32 9.40
C LEU A 261 -2.75 -18.96 8.61
N THR A 262 -3.96 -18.95 9.17
CA THR A 262 -5.15 -19.42 8.47
C THR A 262 -5.92 -18.22 7.93
N LEU A 263 -6.21 -18.24 6.62
CA LEU A 263 -7.15 -17.36 5.96
C LEU A 263 -8.51 -18.07 5.88
N HIS A 264 -9.51 -17.45 6.44
CA HIS A 264 -10.91 -17.83 6.36
C HIS A 264 -11.63 -16.89 5.41
N ILE A 265 -12.44 -17.42 4.50
CA ILE A 265 -13.19 -16.63 3.52
C ILE A 265 -14.67 -16.99 3.61
N ASP A 266 -15.48 -16.03 4.02
CA ASP A 266 -16.92 -16.13 3.87
C ASP A 266 -17.33 -15.68 2.48
N LEU A 267 -17.77 -16.61 1.65
CA LEU A 267 -18.17 -16.35 0.26
C LEU A 267 -19.55 -15.67 0.14
N LYS A 268 -20.35 -15.67 1.22
CA LYS A 268 -21.72 -15.12 1.26
C LYS A 268 -22.01 -14.42 2.60
N PRO A 269 -21.24 -13.37 2.98
CA PRO A 269 -21.34 -12.75 4.31
C PRO A 269 -22.71 -12.12 4.59
N ALA A 270 -23.46 -11.74 3.55
CA ALA A 270 -24.81 -11.21 3.71
C ALA A 270 -25.87 -12.24 4.14
N LEU A 271 -25.54 -13.53 4.15
CA LEU A 271 -26.46 -14.61 4.53
C LEU A 271 -25.96 -15.31 5.80
N SER A 272 -26.85 -15.51 6.78
CA SER A 272 -26.58 -16.45 7.87
C SER A 272 -26.51 -17.88 7.33
N GLU A 273 -25.92 -18.81 8.11
CA GLU A 273 -25.89 -20.24 7.75
C GLU A 273 -27.30 -20.79 7.47
N GLU A 274 -28.30 -20.43 8.30
CA GLU A 274 -29.69 -20.84 8.12
C GLU A 274 -30.31 -20.28 6.81
N GLN A 275 -30.02 -19.03 6.50
CA GLN A 275 -30.52 -18.41 5.25
C GLN A 275 -29.86 -19.05 4.03
N LEU A 276 -28.56 -19.35 4.13
CA LEU A 276 -27.80 -20.03 3.07
C LEU A 276 -28.31 -21.46 2.87
N ASP A 277 -28.55 -22.21 3.96
CA ASP A 277 -29.13 -23.57 3.90
C ASP A 277 -30.50 -23.57 3.18
N LYS A 278 -31.39 -22.65 3.57
CA LYS A 278 -32.68 -22.46 2.89
C LYS A 278 -32.54 -22.08 1.42
N ARG A 279 -31.52 -21.33 1.05
CA ARG A 279 -31.24 -21.00 -0.35
C ARG A 279 -30.77 -22.22 -1.12
N ILE A 280 -29.86 -23.01 -0.57
CA ILE A 280 -29.36 -24.23 -1.19
C ILE A 280 -30.51 -25.24 -1.37
N LEU A 281 -31.38 -25.40 -0.39
CA LEU A 281 -32.58 -26.24 -0.52
C LEU A 281 -33.46 -25.82 -1.69
N ARG A 282 -33.75 -24.52 -1.82
CA ARG A 282 -34.54 -24.02 -2.96
C ARG A 282 -33.89 -24.30 -4.31
N GLU A 283 -32.56 -24.17 -4.39
CA GLU A 283 -31.81 -24.52 -5.62
C GLU A 283 -31.89 -26.01 -5.92
N PHE A 284 -31.83 -26.87 -4.90
CA PHE A 284 -31.95 -28.33 -5.05
C PHE A 284 -33.37 -28.74 -5.42
N ASP A 285 -34.38 -28.15 -4.84
CA ASP A 285 -35.79 -28.41 -5.19
C ASP A 285 -36.10 -28.04 -6.66
N ALA A 286 -35.58 -26.89 -7.10
CA ALA A 286 -35.69 -26.44 -8.50
C ALA A 286 -34.96 -27.38 -9.49
N ASN A 287 -33.99 -28.15 -9.01
CA ASN A 287 -33.14 -29.04 -9.82
C ASN A 287 -33.26 -30.52 -9.40
N HIS A 288 -34.38 -30.93 -8.81
CA HIS A 288 -34.62 -32.17 -8.09
C HIS A 288 -34.00 -33.45 -8.73
N ASN A 289 -34.05 -33.57 -10.06
CA ASN A 289 -33.55 -34.74 -10.79
C ASN A 289 -32.14 -34.57 -11.38
N LYS A 290 -31.51 -33.39 -11.21
CA LYS A 290 -30.16 -33.14 -11.72
C LYS A 290 -29.10 -33.75 -10.81
N GLN A 291 -27.94 -34.01 -11.39
CA GLN A 291 -26.75 -34.36 -10.65
C GLN A 291 -26.23 -33.13 -9.87
N TYR A 292 -25.62 -33.31 -8.73
CA TYR A 292 -25.06 -32.27 -7.87
C TYR A 292 -24.18 -31.30 -8.64
N LYS A 293 -23.23 -31.81 -9.44
CA LYS A 293 -22.32 -30.98 -10.26
C LYS A 293 -23.03 -30.03 -11.23
N ASN A 294 -24.30 -30.29 -11.56
CA ASN A 294 -25.09 -29.51 -12.53
C ASN A 294 -26.17 -28.63 -11.82
N SER A 295 -26.21 -28.63 -10.50
CA SER A 295 -27.29 -27.97 -9.73
C SER A 295 -26.82 -26.76 -8.91
N ILE A 296 -25.51 -26.50 -8.86
CA ILE A 296 -24.89 -25.45 -8.03
C ILE A 296 -24.34 -24.28 -8.85
N ASP A 297 -24.72 -24.15 -10.12
CA ASP A 297 -24.23 -23.09 -11.02
C ASP A 297 -24.56 -21.67 -10.52
N SER A 298 -25.72 -21.51 -9.89
CA SER A 298 -26.15 -20.21 -9.32
C SER A 298 -25.41 -19.81 -8.03
N LEU A 299 -24.74 -20.75 -7.37
CA LEU A 299 -24.07 -20.51 -6.10
C LEU A 299 -22.66 -19.95 -6.26
N PHE A 300 -21.95 -20.34 -7.32
CA PHE A 300 -20.52 -20.07 -7.51
C PHE A 300 -20.18 -19.54 -8.89
N PRO A 301 -19.12 -18.72 -9.02
CA PRO A 301 -18.48 -18.47 -10.31
C PRO A 301 -18.05 -19.80 -10.97
N ALA A 302 -18.16 -19.87 -12.29
CA ALA A 302 -17.86 -21.10 -13.04
C ALA A 302 -16.50 -21.72 -12.70
N LYS A 303 -15.47 -20.89 -12.48
CA LYS A 303 -14.12 -21.33 -12.16
C LYS A 303 -13.99 -21.90 -10.74
N LEU A 304 -14.81 -21.42 -9.77
CA LEU A 304 -14.80 -21.90 -8.39
C LEU A 304 -15.54 -23.21 -8.23
N LYS A 305 -16.56 -23.45 -9.05
CA LYS A 305 -17.46 -24.60 -8.97
C LYS A 305 -16.76 -25.96 -8.87
N PRO A 306 -15.78 -26.34 -9.74
CA PRO A 306 -15.10 -27.63 -9.65
C PRO A 306 -14.40 -27.83 -8.29
N VAL A 307 -13.75 -26.80 -7.78
CA VAL A 307 -13.07 -26.82 -6.48
C VAL A 307 -14.06 -27.02 -5.34
N MET A 308 -15.19 -26.33 -5.38
CA MET A 308 -16.24 -26.48 -4.35
C MET A 308 -16.90 -27.85 -4.39
N ILE A 309 -17.06 -28.44 -5.57
CA ILE A 309 -17.55 -29.83 -5.70
C ILE A 309 -16.58 -30.79 -5.01
N GLU A 310 -15.28 -30.70 -5.32
CA GLU A 310 -14.28 -31.58 -4.72
C GLU A 310 -14.21 -31.41 -3.19
N LEU A 311 -14.14 -30.16 -2.71
CA LEU A 311 -14.03 -29.87 -1.27
C LEU A 311 -15.31 -30.14 -0.48
N SER A 312 -16.47 -30.22 -1.13
CA SER A 312 -17.75 -30.57 -0.44
C SER A 312 -17.84 -32.03 -0.05
N GLU A 313 -17.00 -32.89 -0.64
CA GLU A 313 -17.05 -34.35 -0.46
C GLU A 313 -18.41 -34.96 -0.82
N ILE A 314 -19.20 -34.28 -1.66
CA ILE A 314 -20.46 -34.79 -2.20
C ILE A 314 -20.16 -35.39 -3.59
N GLU A 315 -20.60 -36.65 -3.79
CA GLU A 315 -20.41 -37.33 -5.06
C GLU A 315 -20.98 -36.49 -6.24
N PRO A 316 -20.16 -36.13 -7.25
CA PRO A 316 -20.59 -35.22 -8.31
C PRO A 316 -21.80 -35.68 -9.11
N GLU A 317 -21.94 -36.99 -9.32
CA GLU A 317 -23.03 -37.64 -10.07
C GLU A 317 -24.28 -37.90 -9.23
N LYS A 318 -24.20 -37.72 -7.87
CA LYS A 318 -25.33 -37.91 -6.95
C LYS A 318 -26.48 -36.98 -7.33
N LYS A 319 -27.71 -37.50 -7.37
CA LYS A 319 -28.86 -36.64 -7.62
C LYS A 319 -29.11 -35.75 -6.38
N VAL A 320 -29.54 -34.50 -6.61
CA VAL A 320 -29.70 -33.53 -5.51
C VAL A 320 -30.76 -33.93 -4.52
N ASN A 321 -31.77 -34.70 -4.93
CA ASN A 321 -32.80 -35.27 -4.02
C ASN A 321 -32.27 -36.38 -3.10
N GLU A 322 -31.08 -36.91 -3.35
CA GLU A 322 -30.41 -37.93 -2.53
C GLU A 322 -29.37 -37.30 -1.57
N ILE A 323 -29.12 -36.00 -1.69
CA ILE A 323 -28.17 -35.28 -0.82
C ILE A 323 -28.74 -35.18 0.59
N THR A 324 -27.98 -35.71 1.57
CA THR A 324 -28.40 -35.71 2.96
C THR A 324 -28.32 -34.33 3.61
N LYS A 325 -28.95 -34.15 4.74
CA LYS A 325 -28.86 -32.90 5.52
C LYS A 325 -27.41 -32.60 5.92
N GLU A 326 -26.66 -33.63 6.31
CA GLU A 326 -25.27 -33.52 6.74
C GLU A 326 -24.36 -33.08 5.60
N GLU A 327 -24.52 -33.65 4.41
CA GLU A 327 -23.80 -33.24 3.20
C GLU A 327 -24.09 -31.79 2.83
N ARG A 328 -25.36 -31.39 2.90
CA ARG A 328 -25.76 -30.00 2.65
C ARG A 328 -25.20 -29.05 3.69
N GLN A 329 -25.16 -29.41 4.97
CA GLN A 329 -24.57 -28.59 6.01
C GLN A 329 -23.06 -28.47 5.86
N ARG A 330 -22.36 -29.52 5.39
CA ARG A 330 -20.93 -29.39 5.02
C ARG A 330 -20.73 -28.38 3.92
N LEU A 331 -21.59 -28.38 2.89
CA LEU A 331 -21.54 -27.40 1.82
C LEU A 331 -21.80 -25.97 2.33
N VAL A 332 -22.78 -25.79 3.23
CA VAL A 332 -23.04 -24.51 3.90
C VAL A 332 -21.79 -24.03 4.64
N HIS A 333 -21.21 -24.91 5.47
CA HIS A 333 -20.01 -24.56 6.23
C HIS A 333 -18.84 -24.22 5.31
N LEU A 334 -18.60 -24.99 4.25
CA LEU A 334 -17.55 -24.71 3.26
C LEU A 334 -17.74 -23.35 2.58
N ILE A 335 -18.97 -22.91 2.32
CA ILE A 335 -19.25 -21.58 1.76
C ILE A 335 -18.99 -20.47 2.77
N LYS A 336 -19.31 -20.71 4.05
CA LYS A 336 -19.14 -19.75 5.13
C LYS A 336 -17.71 -19.67 5.67
N ASP A 337 -16.94 -20.73 5.48
CA ASP A 337 -15.56 -20.84 5.97
C ASP A 337 -14.66 -21.57 4.96
N PHE A 338 -14.46 -20.94 3.80
CA PHE A 338 -13.53 -21.44 2.79
C PHE A 338 -12.10 -21.09 3.21
N THR A 339 -11.35 -22.08 3.70
CA THR A 339 -10.07 -21.87 4.39
C THR A 339 -8.84 -22.12 3.52
N MET A 340 -7.79 -21.34 3.79
CA MET A 340 -6.45 -21.54 3.22
C MET A 340 -5.36 -21.29 4.25
N THR A 341 -4.20 -21.93 4.06
CA THR A 341 -3.01 -21.70 4.86
C THR A 341 -2.12 -20.69 4.16
N LEU A 342 -1.93 -19.53 4.77
CA LEU A 342 -0.96 -18.53 4.34
C LEU A 342 0.44 -18.97 4.76
N THR A 343 1.38 -19.04 3.82
CA THR A 343 2.74 -19.55 4.04
C THR A 343 3.83 -18.48 3.97
N GLY A 344 3.54 -17.33 3.34
CA GLY A 344 4.52 -16.27 3.20
C GLY A 344 4.00 -15.03 2.48
N LEU A 345 4.83 -13.99 2.51
CA LEU A 345 4.65 -12.77 1.73
C LEU A 345 5.45 -12.86 0.43
N ARG A 346 4.94 -12.26 -0.64
CA ARG A 346 5.72 -12.06 -1.87
C ARG A 346 6.82 -11.02 -1.64
N SER A 347 7.75 -10.93 -2.59
CA SER A 347 8.95 -10.11 -2.48
C SER A 347 8.70 -8.60 -2.63
N TYR A 348 9.73 -7.80 -2.37
CA TYR A 348 9.71 -6.35 -2.59
C TYR A 348 9.45 -5.93 -4.04
N ASN A 349 9.66 -6.81 -5.01
CA ASN A 349 9.33 -6.54 -6.42
C ASN A 349 7.84 -6.45 -6.66
N GLU A 350 7.01 -7.06 -5.80
CA GLU A 350 5.56 -7.08 -5.88
C GLU A 350 4.90 -6.24 -4.77
N ALA A 351 5.68 -5.83 -3.76
CA ALA A 351 5.19 -5.01 -2.65
C ALA A 351 4.94 -3.57 -3.09
N ILE A 352 3.76 -3.03 -2.77
CA ILE A 352 3.43 -1.65 -3.10
C ILE A 352 4.27 -0.70 -2.24
N ILE A 353 4.46 -1.02 -0.96
CA ILE A 353 5.25 -0.22 -0.02
C ILE A 353 6.20 -1.09 0.80
N THR A 354 7.15 -0.41 1.46
CA THR A 354 8.01 -0.96 2.49
C THR A 354 7.46 -0.59 3.86
N LYS A 355 7.22 -1.58 4.72
CA LYS A 355 6.94 -1.38 6.15
C LYS A 355 8.27 -1.30 6.91
N GLY A 356 8.34 -0.45 7.93
CA GLY A 356 9.59 -0.12 8.61
C GLY A 356 10.33 1.03 7.92
N GLY A 357 11.42 1.48 8.50
CA GLY A 357 12.21 2.61 7.99
C GLY A 357 12.97 3.34 9.09
N VAL A 358 13.33 4.59 8.83
CA VAL A 358 13.97 5.47 9.81
C VAL A 358 13.03 5.68 10.99
N SER A 359 13.54 5.39 12.20
CA SER A 359 12.74 5.47 13.44
C SER A 359 12.21 6.88 13.67
N VAL A 360 10.90 7.05 13.63
CA VAL A 360 10.23 8.34 13.85
C VAL A 360 10.48 8.92 15.24
N LYS A 361 10.94 8.12 16.22
CA LYS A 361 11.32 8.61 17.55
C LYS A 361 12.51 9.58 17.50
N GLU A 362 13.33 9.47 16.46
CA GLU A 362 14.54 10.27 16.26
C GLU A 362 14.31 11.46 15.31
N ILE A 363 13.07 11.68 14.89
CA ILE A 363 12.65 12.75 14.00
C ILE A 363 11.65 13.64 14.73
N ASP A 364 11.71 14.93 14.49
CA ASP A 364 10.73 15.88 15.01
C ASP A 364 9.43 15.78 14.19
N PRO A 365 8.27 15.52 14.79
CA PRO A 365 7.02 15.36 14.07
C PRO A 365 6.44 16.66 13.49
N GLY A 366 6.92 17.82 13.95
CA GLY A 366 6.45 19.13 13.48
C GLY A 366 7.22 19.67 12.29
N THR A 367 8.48 19.25 12.12
CA THR A 367 9.39 19.78 11.09
C THR A 367 10.00 18.70 10.19
N MET A 368 9.87 17.43 10.55
CA MET A 368 10.58 16.30 9.92
C MET A 368 12.12 16.36 10.06
N GLU A 369 12.65 17.29 10.86
CA GLU A 369 14.09 17.39 11.13
C GLU A 369 14.57 16.25 12.04
N SER A 370 15.79 15.79 11.78
CA SER A 370 16.48 14.86 12.65
C SER A 370 16.79 15.48 14.02
N LYS A 371 16.49 14.76 15.10
CA LYS A 371 16.90 15.14 16.46
C LYS A 371 18.39 14.91 16.74
N LYS A 372 19.10 14.22 15.80
CA LYS A 372 20.52 13.85 15.94
C LYS A 372 21.45 14.67 15.06
N MET A 373 20.95 15.17 13.93
CA MET A 373 21.74 15.83 12.89
C MET A 373 21.01 17.06 12.41
N LYS A 374 21.49 18.25 12.76
CA LYS A 374 20.88 19.53 12.36
C LYS A 374 20.88 19.70 10.84
N GLY A 375 19.81 20.26 10.31
CA GLY A 375 19.63 20.49 8.87
C GLY A 375 19.38 19.22 8.05
N LEU A 376 19.26 18.03 8.69
CA LEU A 376 18.91 16.79 8.03
C LEU A 376 17.44 16.48 8.26
N TYR A 377 16.67 16.29 7.19
CA TYR A 377 15.24 16.01 7.22
C TYR A 377 14.95 14.68 6.51
N PHE A 378 13.86 14.00 6.93
CA PHE A 378 13.39 12.77 6.30
C PHE A 378 11.91 12.90 5.98
N ALA A 379 11.48 12.53 4.76
CA ALA A 379 10.09 12.62 4.34
C ALA A 379 9.64 11.42 3.49
N GLY A 380 8.39 11.03 3.63
CA GLY A 380 7.76 9.94 2.89
C GLY A 380 8.14 8.55 3.39
N GLU A 381 8.11 7.57 2.50
CA GLU A 381 8.24 6.13 2.77
C GLU A 381 9.61 5.71 3.36
N VAL A 382 10.60 6.61 3.39
CA VAL A 382 11.87 6.35 4.08
C VAL A 382 11.68 6.29 5.61
N LEU A 383 10.65 6.92 6.14
CA LEU A 383 10.26 6.90 7.55
C LEU A 383 9.56 5.58 7.91
N ASP A 384 9.65 5.17 9.18
CA ASP A 384 8.89 4.02 9.73
C ASP A 384 7.40 4.39 9.86
N LEU A 385 6.76 4.61 8.70
CA LEU A 385 5.35 4.97 8.55
C LEU A 385 4.77 4.18 7.39
N ASP A 386 3.65 3.51 7.62
CA ASP A 386 2.91 2.81 6.57
C ASP A 386 1.40 2.77 6.88
N ALA A 387 0.61 2.71 5.83
CA ALA A 387 -0.84 2.66 5.91
C ALA A 387 -1.40 1.56 4.98
N VAL A 388 -2.67 1.19 5.18
CA VAL A 388 -3.40 0.28 4.28
C VAL A 388 -3.56 0.88 2.88
N THR A 389 -4.18 0.13 1.96
CA THR A 389 -4.53 0.63 0.62
C THR A 389 -5.62 1.71 0.71
N GLY A 390 -5.64 2.65 -0.25
CA GLY A 390 -6.71 3.66 -0.28
C GLY A 390 -6.28 5.12 -0.51
N GLY A 391 -5.00 5.38 -0.80
CA GLY A 391 -4.45 6.74 -0.98
C GLY A 391 -3.66 7.26 0.23
N TYR A 392 -3.75 6.56 1.35
CA TYR A 392 -3.16 6.98 2.63
C TYR A 392 -1.63 7.08 2.62
N ASN A 393 -0.93 6.18 1.93
CA ASN A 393 0.53 6.23 1.84
C ASN A 393 1.02 7.43 1.03
N LEU A 394 0.26 7.88 0.02
CA LEU A 394 0.56 9.13 -0.67
C LEU A 394 0.23 10.34 0.21
N GLN A 395 -0.85 10.31 1.00
CA GLN A 395 -1.12 11.35 1.99
C GLN A 395 0.03 11.50 2.99
N ILE A 396 0.59 10.38 3.50
CA ILE A 396 1.78 10.42 4.36
C ILE A 396 2.95 11.10 3.63
N ALA A 397 3.18 10.75 2.36
CA ALA A 397 4.25 11.34 1.56
C ALA A 397 4.05 12.85 1.34
N TRP A 398 2.82 13.28 1.06
CA TRP A 398 2.49 14.70 0.89
C TRP A 398 2.67 15.49 2.19
N SER A 399 2.06 15.04 3.28
CA SER A 399 2.09 15.78 4.55
C SER A 399 3.50 15.85 5.16
N THR A 400 4.27 14.76 5.09
CA THR A 400 5.66 14.78 5.56
C THR A 400 6.59 15.56 4.64
N GLY A 401 6.35 15.51 3.31
CA GLY A 401 7.05 16.34 2.34
C GLY A 401 6.79 17.82 2.54
N TYR A 402 5.53 18.20 2.79
CA TYR A 402 5.12 19.55 3.14
C TYR A 402 5.90 20.06 4.36
N LEU A 403 5.84 19.33 5.50
CA LEU A 403 6.52 19.75 6.73
C LEU A 403 8.03 19.87 6.58
N ALA A 404 8.66 18.97 5.80
CA ALA A 404 10.10 19.05 5.55
C ALA A 404 10.49 20.24 4.67
N GLY A 405 9.53 20.84 3.93
CA GLY A 405 9.75 21.96 3.03
C GLY A 405 9.46 23.33 3.65
N ILE A 406 8.79 23.40 4.80
CA ILE A 406 8.49 24.68 5.47
C ILE A 406 9.45 24.94 6.64
#